data_73ea8a146eb086a9534137b338395f47
#
_entry.id   73ea8a146eb086a9534137b338395f47
#
_cell.length_a   1.000
_cell.length_b   1.000
_cell.length_c   1.000
_cell.angle_alpha   90.00
_cell.angle_beta   90.00
_cell.angle_gamma   90.00
#
_symmetry.space_group_name_H-M   'P 1'
#
loop_
_entity.id
_entity.type
_entity.pdbx_description
1 polymer ?
#
loop_
_entity_poly.entity_id
_entity_poly.type
_entity_poly.pdbx_seq_one_letter_code
_entity_poly.pdbx_strand_id
1 'polypeptide(L)'
;MELINLIHKELPQIQCGRCDTPGCKQYAQAIVDGDPHDRCVPGGEKTLKNLNSILKKNIKKVDIEYGPTIKEQKVSIIEEECIGCKKCIDACPVDAIAGSANMMHSVIDDICTGCELCIEPCPVDCIEIVSASTKSINKARNTSQYFFDLKESLSSDKKRSKLKNFSDENLNISKTINTQIINRNIDKSKNLKNMQIHIAQKDLKSIHELTDDAVDNLIKNNSE
;
A
#
# COMPACT_ATOMS: atom_id res chain seq x y z
N MET A 1 -16.69 20.13 15.15
CA MET A 1 -15.36 19.44 15.08
C MET A 1 -15.29 18.20 15.97
N GLU A 2 -15.80 18.23 17.19
CA GLU A 2 -15.72 17.09 18.13
C GLU A 2 -16.46 15.84 17.61
N LEU A 3 -17.70 15.97 17.12
CA LEU A 3 -18.48 14.84 16.61
C LEU A 3 -17.86 14.19 15.37
N ILE A 4 -17.30 14.98 14.44
CA ILE A 4 -16.60 14.46 13.26
C ILE A 4 -15.41 13.60 13.67
N ASN A 5 -14.63 14.05 14.66
CA ASN A 5 -13.47 13.31 15.15
C ASN A 5 -13.88 12.00 15.85
N LEU A 6 -15.00 11.99 16.59
CA LEU A 6 -15.53 10.79 17.20
C LEU A 6 -15.95 9.76 16.14
N ILE A 7 -16.72 10.19 15.14
CA ILE A 7 -17.13 9.34 14.03
C ILE A 7 -15.91 8.84 13.25
N HIS A 8 -14.99 9.73 12.90
CA HIS A 8 -13.78 9.41 12.14
C HIS A 8 -12.92 8.33 12.83
N LYS A 9 -12.80 8.39 14.15
CA LYS A 9 -12.04 7.42 14.94
C LYS A 9 -12.62 6.00 14.88
N GLU A 10 -13.94 5.87 14.73
CA GLU A 10 -14.61 4.56 14.63
C GLU A 10 -14.59 3.97 13.22
N LEU A 11 -14.21 4.75 12.20
CA LEU A 11 -14.07 4.26 10.84
C LEU A 11 -12.77 3.44 10.68
N PRO A 12 -12.73 2.46 9.77
CA PRO A 12 -11.63 1.50 9.66
C PRO A 12 -10.32 2.06 9.12
N GLN A 13 -10.28 3.33 8.75
CA GLN A 13 -9.09 4.04 8.24
C GLN A 13 -8.42 3.39 7.02
N ILE A 14 -9.22 2.79 6.12
CA ILE A 14 -8.74 2.12 4.91
C ILE A 14 -8.55 3.09 3.76
N GLN A 15 -9.26 4.21 3.76
CA GLN A 15 -9.26 5.25 2.70
C GLN A 15 -9.68 4.70 1.32
N CYS A 16 -10.64 3.73 1.30
CA CYS A 16 -11.01 3.00 0.08
C CYS A 16 -12.00 3.71 -0.84
N GLY A 17 -12.63 4.79 -0.40
CA GLY A 17 -13.60 5.55 -1.20
C GLY A 17 -14.93 4.86 -1.48
N ARG A 18 -15.17 3.64 -1.02
CA ARG A 18 -16.37 2.84 -1.34
C ARG A 18 -17.69 3.45 -0.86
N CYS A 19 -17.66 4.32 0.15
CA CYS A 19 -18.81 5.03 0.70
C CYS A 19 -19.19 6.32 -0.07
N ASP A 20 -18.75 6.46 -1.32
CA ASP A 20 -18.90 7.63 -2.20
C ASP A 20 -18.18 8.89 -1.68
N THR A 21 -17.24 8.73 -0.76
CA THR A 21 -16.40 9.83 -0.29
C THR A 21 -14.93 9.49 -0.49
N PRO A 22 -14.06 10.49 -0.75
CA PRO A 22 -12.65 10.22 -1.06
C PRO A 22 -11.89 9.50 0.05
N GLY A 23 -12.28 9.71 1.31
CA GLY A 23 -11.59 9.14 2.46
C GLY A 23 -12.46 9.08 3.71
N CYS A 24 -11.94 8.47 4.77
CA CYS A 24 -12.70 8.25 6.00
C CYS A 24 -13.08 9.54 6.72
N LYS A 25 -12.23 10.57 6.69
CA LYS A 25 -12.53 11.87 7.30
C LYS A 25 -13.65 12.61 6.58
N GLN A 26 -13.65 12.54 5.26
CA GLN A 26 -14.71 13.11 4.42
C GLN A 26 -16.04 12.40 4.64
N TYR A 27 -16.02 11.06 4.82
CA TYR A 27 -17.22 10.33 5.18
C TYR A 27 -17.74 10.69 6.57
N ALA A 28 -16.86 10.86 7.56
CA ALA A 28 -17.25 11.35 8.88
C ALA A 28 -17.92 12.73 8.82
N GLN A 29 -17.44 13.62 7.96
CA GLN A 29 -18.07 14.91 7.70
C GLN A 29 -19.45 14.74 7.05
N ALA A 30 -19.55 13.93 5.99
CA ALA A 30 -20.81 13.68 5.28
C ALA A 30 -21.89 13.10 6.21
N ILE A 31 -21.53 12.22 7.14
CA ILE A 31 -22.46 11.71 8.16
C ILE A 31 -22.99 12.84 9.07
N VAL A 32 -22.15 13.78 9.47
CA VAL A 32 -22.56 14.94 10.27
C VAL A 32 -23.47 15.86 9.47
N ASP A 33 -23.23 15.98 8.17
CA ASP A 33 -24.01 16.80 7.23
C ASP A 33 -25.36 16.13 6.85
N GLY A 34 -25.58 14.87 7.25
CA GLY A 34 -26.86 14.18 7.12
C GLY A 34 -26.86 12.90 6.28
N ASP A 35 -25.70 12.51 5.73
CA ASP A 35 -25.59 11.26 4.96
C ASP A 35 -25.82 10.03 5.84
N PRO A 36 -26.30 8.91 5.27
CA PRO A 36 -26.42 7.65 5.95
C PRO A 36 -25.06 7.14 6.48
N HIS A 37 -25.05 6.57 7.68
CA HIS A 37 -23.83 6.09 8.31
C HIS A 37 -23.59 4.56 8.18
N ASP A 38 -24.33 3.91 7.29
CA ASP A 38 -24.30 2.46 7.00
C ASP A 38 -23.50 2.09 5.73
N ARG A 39 -22.96 3.09 5.01
CA ARG A 39 -22.20 2.87 3.76
C ARG A 39 -20.78 2.29 3.95
N CYS A 40 -20.28 2.23 5.19
CA CYS A 40 -18.92 1.74 5.42
C CYS A 40 -18.88 0.20 5.49
N VAL A 41 -18.94 -0.46 4.34
CA VAL A 41 -18.88 -1.94 4.26
C VAL A 41 -17.56 -2.52 4.80
N PRO A 42 -16.39 -1.94 4.51
CA PRO A 42 -15.13 -2.43 5.10
C PRO A 42 -15.06 -2.37 6.62
N GLY A 43 -15.78 -1.43 7.23
CA GLY A 43 -15.91 -1.34 8.70
C GLY A 43 -16.86 -2.36 9.28
N GLY A 44 -17.79 -2.85 8.47
CA GLY A 44 -18.76 -3.89 8.82
C GLY A 44 -19.69 -3.50 9.97
N GLU A 45 -20.35 -4.52 10.51
CA GLU A 45 -21.33 -4.39 11.60
C GLU A 45 -20.75 -3.77 12.88
N LYS A 46 -19.46 -3.99 13.14
CA LYS A 46 -18.78 -3.40 14.30
C LYS A 46 -18.74 -1.88 14.22
N THR A 47 -18.33 -1.34 13.08
CA THR A 47 -18.29 0.10 12.85
C THR A 47 -19.71 0.68 12.88
N LEU A 48 -20.67 0.04 12.21
CA LEU A 48 -22.07 0.48 12.23
C LEU A 48 -22.64 0.55 13.65
N LYS A 49 -22.38 -0.45 14.49
CA LYS A 49 -22.82 -0.47 15.89
C LYS A 49 -22.23 0.70 16.70
N ASN A 50 -20.95 0.98 16.50
CA ASN A 50 -20.28 2.09 17.18
C ASN A 50 -20.85 3.44 16.72
N LEU A 51 -21.08 3.61 15.41
CA LEU A 51 -21.69 4.81 14.85
C LEU A 51 -23.12 5.01 15.33
N ASN A 52 -23.92 3.93 15.39
CA ASN A 52 -25.27 3.97 15.98
C ASN A 52 -25.25 4.51 17.42
N SER A 53 -24.28 4.08 18.23
CA SER A 53 -24.14 4.52 19.61
C SER A 53 -23.81 6.00 19.71
N ILE A 54 -22.89 6.49 18.87
CA ILE A 54 -22.48 7.90 18.83
C ILE A 54 -23.63 8.81 18.36
N LEU A 55 -24.33 8.38 17.30
CA LEU A 55 -25.37 9.15 16.65
C LEU A 55 -26.74 8.98 17.29
N LYS A 56 -26.88 8.08 18.28
CA LYS A 56 -28.16 7.68 18.89
C LYS A 56 -29.19 7.26 17.83
N LYS A 57 -28.75 6.56 16.78
CA LYS A 57 -29.56 6.01 15.69
C LYS A 57 -29.53 4.49 15.78
N ASN A 58 -30.41 3.81 15.03
CA ASN A 58 -30.52 2.35 15.02
C ASN A 58 -30.71 1.83 13.61
N ILE A 59 -29.66 1.91 12.78
CA ILE A 59 -29.62 1.23 11.48
C ILE A 59 -29.19 -0.22 11.73
N LYS A 60 -29.93 -1.17 11.17
CA LYS A 60 -29.77 -2.59 11.51
C LYS A 60 -28.67 -3.29 10.75
N LYS A 61 -28.35 -2.85 9.54
CA LYS A 61 -27.39 -3.51 8.63
C LYS A 61 -26.58 -2.49 7.86
N VAL A 62 -25.37 -2.90 7.51
CA VAL A 62 -24.52 -2.18 6.56
C VAL A 62 -25.13 -2.29 5.17
N ASP A 63 -25.08 -1.21 4.40
CA ASP A 63 -25.54 -1.20 3.02
C ASP A 63 -24.55 -1.90 2.10
N ILE A 64 -24.90 -3.11 1.67
CA ILE A 64 -24.06 -3.98 0.84
C ILE A 64 -23.90 -3.50 -0.61
N GLU A 65 -24.67 -2.51 -1.07
CA GLU A 65 -24.50 -1.92 -2.40
C GLU A 65 -23.14 -1.22 -2.55
N TYR A 66 -22.53 -0.80 -1.43
CA TYR A 66 -21.21 -0.18 -1.38
C TYR A 66 -20.04 -1.19 -1.43
N GLY A 67 -20.29 -2.43 -1.81
CA GLY A 67 -19.30 -3.45 -2.13
C GLY A 67 -19.10 -4.51 -1.04
N PRO A 68 -18.13 -5.40 -1.23
CA PRO A 68 -17.85 -6.48 -0.28
C PRO A 68 -17.09 -6.01 0.96
N THR A 69 -17.18 -6.79 2.02
CA THR A 69 -16.36 -6.61 3.23
C THR A 69 -14.87 -6.84 2.91
N ILE A 70 -14.01 -5.97 3.39
CA ILE A 70 -12.55 -6.15 3.28
C ILE A 70 -12.05 -6.90 4.52
N LYS A 71 -11.34 -8.00 4.29
CA LYS A 71 -10.68 -8.79 5.35
C LYS A 71 -9.37 -8.12 5.79
N GLU A 72 -8.70 -8.71 6.77
CA GLU A 72 -7.34 -8.33 7.19
C GLU A 72 -6.33 -8.78 6.14
N GLN A 73 -6.05 -7.89 5.19
CA GLN A 73 -5.26 -8.16 4.00
C GLN A 73 -4.45 -6.95 3.56
N LYS A 74 -3.47 -7.20 2.73
CA LYS A 74 -2.68 -6.23 1.98
C LYS A 74 -2.56 -6.67 0.54
N VAL A 75 -1.82 -5.93 -0.26
CA VAL A 75 -1.50 -6.34 -1.61
C VAL A 75 0.01 -6.55 -1.75
N SER A 76 0.40 -7.46 -2.63
CA SER A 76 1.77 -7.68 -3.08
C SER A 76 1.84 -7.50 -4.59
N ILE A 77 2.96 -7.03 -5.11
CA ILE A 77 3.20 -6.90 -6.55
C ILE A 77 4.20 -7.97 -6.96
N ILE A 78 3.87 -8.76 -7.97
CA ILE A 78 4.77 -9.71 -8.60
C ILE A 78 5.70 -8.88 -9.48
N GLU A 79 6.93 -8.65 -8.99
CA GLU A 79 7.86 -7.68 -9.59
C GLU A 79 8.29 -8.11 -11.00
N GLU A 80 8.39 -9.43 -11.28
CA GLU A 80 8.76 -9.99 -12.58
C GLU A 80 7.70 -9.73 -13.67
N GLU A 81 6.44 -9.61 -13.28
CA GLU A 81 5.33 -9.33 -14.19
C GLU A 81 5.03 -7.84 -14.34
N CYS A 82 5.61 -7.00 -13.45
CA CYS A 82 5.32 -5.57 -13.40
C CYS A 82 5.99 -4.81 -14.55
N ILE A 83 5.18 -4.21 -15.42
CA ILE A 83 5.64 -3.41 -16.57
C ILE A 83 5.95 -1.93 -16.25
N GLY A 84 5.81 -1.49 -15.00
CA GLY A 84 6.11 -0.11 -14.62
C GLY A 84 5.13 0.95 -15.14
N CYS A 85 3.84 0.62 -15.33
CA CYS A 85 2.84 1.51 -15.94
C CYS A 85 2.33 2.64 -15.03
N LYS A 86 2.66 2.66 -13.74
CA LYS A 86 2.27 3.64 -12.71
C LYS A 86 0.79 3.68 -12.32
N LYS A 87 -0.11 2.98 -12.98
CA LYS A 87 -1.54 3.05 -12.69
C LYS A 87 -1.89 2.71 -11.23
N CYS A 88 -1.19 1.74 -10.64
CA CYS A 88 -1.36 1.37 -9.24
C CYS A 88 -0.87 2.46 -8.26
N ILE A 89 0.20 3.20 -8.62
CA ILE A 89 0.70 4.35 -7.84
C ILE A 89 -0.35 5.46 -7.83
N ASP A 90 -0.91 5.78 -9.00
CA ASP A 90 -1.92 6.83 -9.13
C ASP A 90 -3.21 6.47 -8.37
N ALA A 91 -3.61 5.20 -8.39
CA ALA A 91 -4.79 4.70 -7.69
C ALA A 91 -4.62 4.57 -6.17
N CYS A 92 -3.40 4.46 -5.65
CA CYS A 92 -3.18 4.25 -4.22
C CYS A 92 -3.50 5.51 -3.41
N PRO A 93 -4.48 5.50 -2.49
CA PRO A 93 -4.90 6.70 -1.76
C PRO A 93 -3.89 7.18 -0.71
N VAL A 94 -2.95 6.32 -0.30
CA VAL A 94 -1.99 6.56 0.78
C VAL A 94 -0.54 6.50 0.32
N ASP A 95 -0.27 6.51 -1.00
CA ASP A 95 1.06 6.40 -1.59
C ASP A 95 1.89 5.20 -1.06
N ALA A 96 1.22 4.08 -0.83
CA ALA A 96 1.86 2.85 -0.35
C ALA A 96 2.62 2.09 -1.44
N ILE A 97 2.71 2.59 -2.67
CA ILE A 97 3.39 1.91 -3.78
C ILE A 97 4.56 2.76 -4.25
N ALA A 98 5.75 2.19 -4.17
CA ALA A 98 6.99 2.79 -4.65
C ALA A 98 7.32 2.31 -6.06
N GLY A 99 7.89 3.20 -6.87
CA GLY A 99 8.32 2.92 -8.23
C GLY A 99 8.28 4.13 -9.13
N SER A 100 8.58 3.93 -10.40
CA SER A 100 8.54 4.97 -11.43
C SER A 100 8.12 4.39 -12.78
N ALA A 101 7.92 5.27 -13.78
CA ALA A 101 7.61 4.82 -15.14
C ALA A 101 8.71 3.89 -15.68
N ASN A 102 8.30 2.76 -16.29
CA ASN A 102 9.17 1.73 -16.84
C ASN A 102 10.13 1.07 -15.83
N MET A 103 9.80 1.13 -14.53
CA MET A 103 10.52 0.43 -13.48
C MET A 103 9.52 -0.38 -12.65
N MET A 104 9.97 -1.51 -12.11
CA MET A 104 9.15 -2.33 -11.21
C MET A 104 8.59 -1.51 -10.06
N HIS A 105 7.36 -1.84 -9.67
CA HIS A 105 6.73 -1.26 -8.50
C HIS A 105 6.80 -2.23 -7.33
N SER A 106 6.88 -1.71 -6.11
CA SER A 106 6.78 -2.51 -4.89
C SER A 106 5.90 -1.86 -3.85
N VAL A 107 5.28 -2.68 -3.00
CA VAL A 107 4.37 -2.21 -1.95
C VAL A 107 5.16 -1.89 -0.68
N ILE A 108 4.84 -0.77 -0.05
CA ILE A 108 5.36 -0.39 1.26
C ILE A 108 4.40 -0.92 2.32
N ASP A 109 4.73 -2.07 2.90
CA ASP A 109 3.86 -2.77 3.84
C ASP A 109 3.36 -1.92 5.00
N ASP A 110 4.21 -1.07 5.55
CA ASP A 110 3.88 -0.23 6.70
C ASP A 110 2.82 0.85 6.39
N ILE A 111 2.54 1.09 5.10
CA ILE A 111 1.60 2.12 4.64
C ILE A 111 0.37 1.49 3.99
N CYS A 112 0.49 0.30 3.39
CA CYS A 112 -0.62 -0.35 2.69
C CYS A 112 -1.78 -0.68 3.63
N THR A 113 -2.95 -0.08 3.37
CA THR A 113 -4.20 -0.26 4.15
C THR A 113 -5.04 -1.45 3.70
N GLY A 114 -4.70 -2.09 2.57
CA GLY A 114 -5.48 -3.19 1.98
C GLY A 114 -6.78 -2.75 1.27
N CYS A 115 -6.81 -1.54 0.71
CA CYS A 115 -8.01 -0.96 0.09
C CYS A 115 -8.37 -1.55 -1.28
N GLU A 116 -7.47 -2.32 -1.92
CA GLU A 116 -7.63 -2.99 -3.24
C GLU A 116 -7.72 -2.06 -4.46
N LEU A 117 -7.70 -0.75 -4.31
CA LEU A 117 -7.87 0.20 -5.41
C LEU A 117 -6.79 0.10 -6.50
N CYS A 118 -5.65 -0.50 -6.21
CA CYS A 118 -4.55 -0.69 -7.16
C CYS A 118 -4.73 -1.92 -8.06
N ILE A 119 -5.65 -2.85 -7.75
CA ILE A 119 -5.82 -4.12 -8.47
C ILE A 119 -6.47 -3.87 -9.82
N GLU A 120 -7.66 -3.28 -9.85
CA GLU A 120 -8.44 -3.06 -11.08
C GLU A 120 -7.68 -2.31 -12.19
N PRO A 121 -6.93 -1.22 -11.91
CA PRO A 121 -6.21 -0.50 -12.95
C PRO A 121 -4.94 -1.20 -13.45
N CYS A 122 -4.53 -2.33 -12.87
CA CYS A 122 -3.35 -3.07 -13.31
C CYS A 122 -3.62 -3.79 -14.65
N PRO A 123 -2.90 -3.44 -15.74
CA PRO A 123 -3.19 -4.02 -17.05
C PRO A 123 -2.62 -5.41 -17.27
N VAL A 124 -1.79 -5.89 -16.34
CA VAL A 124 -1.12 -7.21 -16.41
C VAL A 124 -1.42 -8.08 -15.19
N ASP A 125 -2.37 -7.68 -14.36
CA ASP A 125 -2.87 -8.42 -13.19
C ASP A 125 -1.78 -8.91 -12.23
N CYS A 126 -0.64 -8.19 -12.16
CA CYS A 126 0.52 -8.57 -11.32
C CYS A 126 0.35 -8.18 -9.83
N ILE A 127 -0.86 -7.90 -9.36
CA ILE A 127 -1.13 -7.49 -7.98
C ILE A 127 -2.00 -8.52 -7.29
N GLU A 128 -1.46 -9.13 -6.26
CA GLU A 128 -2.13 -10.18 -5.49
C GLU A 128 -2.57 -9.69 -4.10
N ILE A 129 -3.68 -10.25 -3.61
CA ILE A 129 -4.14 -10.05 -2.24
C ILE A 129 -3.42 -11.06 -1.35
N VAL A 130 -2.75 -10.55 -0.31
CA VAL A 130 -2.06 -11.38 0.68
C VAL A 130 -2.65 -11.16 2.06
N SER A 131 -2.75 -12.24 2.84
CA SER A 131 -3.18 -12.15 4.24
C SER A 131 -2.14 -11.35 5.05
N ALA A 132 -2.61 -10.52 5.96
CA ALA A 132 -1.74 -9.72 6.80
C ALA A 132 -2.11 -9.84 8.28
N SER A 133 -1.13 -9.65 9.15
CA SER A 133 -1.38 -9.67 10.58
C SER A 133 -2.15 -8.41 11.01
N THR A 134 -3.06 -8.56 11.95
CA THR A 134 -3.82 -7.45 12.56
C THR A 134 -2.90 -6.32 13.03
N LYS A 135 -1.72 -6.65 13.57
CA LYS A 135 -0.74 -5.67 14.02
C LYS A 135 -0.20 -4.83 12.85
N SER A 136 0.15 -5.47 11.74
CA SER A 136 0.67 -4.80 10.53
C SER A 136 -0.39 -3.88 9.91
N ILE A 137 -1.63 -4.35 9.82
CA ILE A 137 -2.76 -3.58 9.29
C ILE A 137 -3.07 -2.37 10.18
N ASN A 138 -3.16 -2.57 11.49
CA ASN A 138 -3.43 -1.47 12.41
C ASN A 138 -2.35 -0.39 12.36
N LYS A 139 -1.08 -0.77 12.18
CA LYS A 139 0.02 0.19 11.97
C LYS A 139 -0.22 1.05 10.74
N ALA A 140 -0.54 0.44 9.60
CA ALA A 140 -0.82 1.15 8.36
C ALA A 140 -2.06 2.05 8.46
N ARG A 141 -3.14 1.54 9.04
CA ARG A 141 -4.40 2.28 9.20
C ARG A 141 -4.28 3.47 10.14
N ASN A 142 -3.49 3.37 11.21
CA ASN A 142 -3.26 4.46 12.15
C ASN A 142 -2.56 5.67 11.51
N THR A 143 -1.77 5.47 10.48
CA THR A 143 -1.06 6.54 9.75
C THR A 143 -1.72 6.88 8.42
N SER A 144 -2.77 6.16 8.01
CA SER A 144 -3.38 6.28 6.68
C SER A 144 -3.94 7.67 6.40
N GLN A 145 -4.55 8.32 7.41
CA GLN A 145 -5.09 9.67 7.23
C GLN A 145 -4.00 10.69 6.92
N TYR A 146 -2.85 10.57 7.57
CA TYR A 146 -1.70 11.43 7.30
C TYR A 146 -1.20 11.28 5.86
N PHE A 147 -1.01 10.04 5.39
CA PHE A 147 -0.55 9.80 4.02
C PHE A 147 -1.60 10.18 2.98
N PHE A 148 -2.89 10.00 3.29
CA PHE A 148 -3.99 10.43 2.44
C PHE A 148 -3.99 11.96 2.29
N ASP A 149 -3.95 12.70 3.39
CA ASP A 149 -3.91 14.17 3.37
C ASP A 149 -2.64 14.70 2.66
N LEU A 150 -1.50 14.02 2.83
CA LEU A 150 -0.26 14.35 2.16
C LEU A 150 -0.38 14.19 0.64
N LYS A 151 -0.89 13.05 0.16
CA LYS A 151 -1.13 12.81 -1.27
C LYS A 151 -2.09 13.83 -1.86
N GLU A 152 -3.21 14.08 -1.19
CA GLU A 152 -4.19 15.07 -1.64
C GLU A 152 -3.57 16.47 -1.73
N SER A 153 -2.72 16.84 -0.77
CA SER A 153 -2.02 18.12 -0.79
C SER A 153 -1.01 18.23 -1.93
N LEU A 154 -0.34 17.15 -2.29
CA LEU A 154 0.65 17.11 -3.38
C LEU A 154 -0.02 17.09 -4.76
N SER A 155 -1.20 16.51 -4.87
CA SER A 155 -1.95 16.41 -6.13
C SER A 155 -2.63 17.70 -6.57
N SER A 156 -2.88 18.63 -5.66
CA SER A 156 -3.54 19.89 -5.98
C SER A 156 -2.53 20.98 -6.33
N ASP A 157 -2.56 21.51 -7.57
CA ASP A 157 -1.65 22.58 -8.03
C ASP A 157 -1.75 23.87 -7.22
N LYS A 158 -2.93 24.17 -6.65
CA LYS A 158 -3.12 25.30 -5.72
C LYS A 158 -2.39 25.11 -4.39
N LYS A 159 -2.16 23.89 -3.93
CA LYS A 159 -1.42 23.60 -2.69
C LYS A 159 0.09 23.46 -2.93
N ARG A 160 0.55 23.11 -4.15
CA ARG A 160 1.98 23.13 -4.52
C ARG A 160 2.64 24.50 -4.34
N SER A 161 1.91 25.57 -4.66
CA SER A 161 2.41 26.95 -4.44
C SER A 161 2.48 27.31 -2.94
N LYS A 162 1.60 26.74 -2.12
CA LYS A 162 1.65 26.92 -0.66
C LYS A 162 2.76 26.10 0.01
N LEU A 163 3.08 24.89 -0.51
CA LEU A 163 4.19 24.08 -0.03
C LEU A 163 5.56 24.76 -0.23
N LYS A 164 5.70 25.62 -1.23
CA LYS A 164 6.91 26.45 -1.42
C LYS A 164 7.09 27.51 -0.32
N ASN A 165 6.00 27.86 0.39
CA ASN A 165 6.01 28.86 1.45
C ASN A 165 5.95 28.26 2.88
N PHE A 166 6.01 26.92 2.97
CA PHE A 166 6.13 26.28 4.29
C PHE A 166 7.55 26.54 4.85
N SER A 167 7.60 26.96 6.12
CA SER A 167 8.85 27.17 6.84
C SER A 167 9.74 25.92 6.81
N ASP A 168 11.06 26.13 6.82
CA ASP A 168 12.10 25.10 6.73
C ASP A 168 11.94 23.91 7.69
N GLU A 169 11.24 24.07 8.81
CA GLU A 169 10.96 23.00 9.78
C GLU A 169 10.00 21.93 9.23
N ASN A 170 8.93 22.31 8.56
CA ASN A 170 8.01 21.36 7.92
C ASN A 170 8.62 20.73 6.66
N LEU A 171 9.49 21.47 5.97
CA LEU A 171 10.28 20.94 4.85
C LEU A 171 11.27 19.86 5.30
N ASN A 172 11.82 19.98 6.51
CA ASN A 172 12.74 18.98 7.08
C ASN A 172 12.04 17.66 7.39
N ILE A 173 10.81 17.68 7.93
CA ILE A 173 10.05 16.44 8.18
C ILE A 173 9.73 15.74 6.85
N SER A 174 9.25 16.48 5.86
CA SER A 174 8.96 15.92 4.52
C SER A 174 10.22 15.43 3.81
N LYS A 175 11.34 16.16 3.90
CA LYS A 175 12.64 15.72 3.38
C LYS A 175 13.15 14.48 4.10
N THR A 176 12.99 14.41 5.42
CA THR A 176 13.45 13.26 6.21
C THR A 176 12.66 12.00 5.86
N ILE A 177 11.33 12.11 5.70
CA ILE A 177 10.47 10.98 5.28
C ILE A 177 10.82 10.56 3.85
N ASN A 178 10.91 11.51 2.92
CA ASN A 178 11.29 11.19 1.53
C ASN A 178 12.70 10.61 1.44
N THR A 179 13.66 11.14 2.21
CA THR A 179 15.02 10.59 2.27
C THR A 179 15.05 9.20 2.87
N GLN A 180 14.24 8.94 3.91
CA GLN A 180 14.12 7.59 4.48
C GLN A 180 13.49 6.60 3.50
N ILE A 181 12.45 7.00 2.75
CA ILE A 181 11.82 6.17 1.72
C ILE A 181 12.81 5.90 0.58
N ILE A 182 13.50 6.94 0.09
CA ILE A 182 14.51 6.82 -0.96
C ILE A 182 15.66 5.91 -0.50
N ASN A 183 16.18 6.11 0.72
CA ASN A 183 17.26 5.30 1.25
C ASN A 183 16.84 3.84 1.44
N ARG A 184 15.62 3.57 1.93
CA ARG A 184 15.07 2.19 2.00
C ARG A 184 14.95 1.55 0.62
N ASN A 185 14.55 2.31 -0.41
CA ASN A 185 14.46 1.81 -1.77
C ASN A 185 15.84 1.57 -2.39
N ILE A 186 16.82 2.43 -2.10
CA ILE A 186 18.21 2.25 -2.49
C ILE A 186 18.80 1.00 -1.82
N ASP A 187 18.52 0.80 -0.53
CA ASP A 187 19.00 -0.35 0.21
C ASP A 187 18.32 -1.65 -0.25
N LYS A 188 17.01 -1.62 -0.54
CA LYS A 188 16.31 -2.76 -1.17
C LYS A 188 16.90 -3.07 -2.56
N SER A 189 17.15 -2.05 -3.39
CA SER A 189 17.75 -2.22 -4.71
C SER A 189 19.19 -2.77 -4.63
N LYS A 190 19.99 -2.32 -3.65
CA LYS A 190 21.33 -2.87 -3.39
C LYS A 190 21.25 -4.31 -2.91
N ASN A 191 20.32 -4.64 -2.02
CA ASN A 191 20.10 -6.00 -1.54
C ASN A 191 19.63 -6.93 -2.65
N LEU A 192 18.75 -6.46 -3.55
CA LEU A 192 18.33 -7.22 -4.73
C LEU A 192 19.51 -7.50 -5.68
N LYS A 193 20.32 -6.47 -5.98
CA LYS A 193 21.54 -6.64 -6.79
C LYS A 193 22.52 -7.62 -6.15
N ASN A 194 22.74 -7.51 -4.83
CA ASN A 194 23.62 -8.43 -4.11
C ASN A 194 23.05 -9.85 -4.11
N MET A 195 21.74 -10.02 -4.01
CA MET A 195 21.08 -11.33 -4.10
C MET A 195 21.18 -11.92 -5.50
N GLN A 196 20.99 -11.13 -6.55
CA GLN A 196 21.19 -11.55 -7.94
C GLN A 196 22.65 -11.94 -8.23
N ILE A 197 23.62 -11.16 -7.72
CA ILE A 197 25.05 -11.50 -7.82
C ILE A 197 25.34 -12.82 -7.07
N HIS A 198 24.75 -13.01 -5.89
CA HIS A 198 24.95 -14.24 -5.11
C HIS A 198 24.35 -15.48 -5.79
N ILE A 199 23.17 -15.35 -6.39
CA ILE A 199 22.54 -16.41 -7.20
C ILE A 199 23.42 -16.74 -8.41
N ALA A 200 23.84 -15.72 -9.18
CA ALA A 200 24.71 -15.92 -10.33
C ALA A 200 26.07 -16.54 -9.96
N GLN A 201 26.66 -16.18 -8.82
CA GLN A 201 27.88 -16.81 -8.31
C GLN A 201 27.67 -18.25 -7.89
N LYS A 202 26.50 -18.58 -7.32
CA LYS A 202 26.15 -19.96 -6.96
C LYS A 202 25.95 -20.83 -8.20
N ASP A 203 25.27 -20.29 -9.22
CA ASP A 203 25.05 -20.98 -10.50
C ASP A 203 26.39 -21.21 -11.24
N LEU A 204 27.27 -20.20 -11.27
CA LEU A 204 28.63 -20.36 -11.83
C LEU A 204 29.43 -21.43 -11.11
N LYS A 205 29.33 -21.51 -9.78
CA LYS A 205 30.03 -22.53 -8.98
C LYS A 205 29.50 -23.93 -9.26
N SER A 206 28.19 -24.10 -9.37
CA SER A 206 27.57 -25.38 -9.72
C SER A 206 27.91 -25.82 -11.16
N ILE A 207 28.00 -24.88 -12.11
CA ILE A 207 28.46 -25.17 -13.47
C ILE A 207 29.94 -25.62 -13.49
N HIS A 208 30.79 -24.99 -12.67
CA HIS A 208 32.21 -25.35 -12.57
C HIS A 208 32.39 -26.75 -11.99
N GLU A 209 31.64 -27.06 -10.92
CA GLU A 209 31.63 -28.41 -10.32
C GLU A 209 31.15 -29.47 -11.32
N LEU A 210 30.11 -29.19 -12.12
CA LEU A 210 29.61 -30.10 -13.14
C LEU A 210 30.60 -30.29 -14.31
N THR A 211 31.37 -29.24 -14.67
CA THR A 211 32.40 -29.36 -15.71
C THR A 211 33.63 -30.15 -15.24
N ASP A 212 34.02 -29.95 -13.99
CA ASP A 212 35.15 -30.70 -13.39
C ASP A 212 34.80 -32.20 -13.30
N ASP A 213 33.60 -32.56 -12.81
CA ASP A 213 33.11 -33.94 -12.78
C ASP A 213 33.02 -34.57 -14.20
N ALA A 214 32.63 -33.81 -15.20
CA ALA A 214 32.57 -34.27 -16.59
C ALA A 214 33.98 -34.52 -17.17
N VAL A 215 34.95 -33.66 -16.84
CA VAL A 215 36.35 -33.82 -17.25
C VAL A 215 37.01 -35.01 -16.56
N ASP A 216 36.77 -35.20 -15.25
CA ASP A 216 37.28 -36.34 -14.51
C ASP A 216 36.72 -37.67 -15.02
N ASN A 217 35.44 -37.71 -15.40
CA ASN A 217 34.83 -38.90 -16.01
C ASN A 217 35.39 -39.20 -17.42
N LEU A 218 35.72 -38.16 -18.21
CA LEU A 218 36.35 -38.34 -19.52
C LEU A 218 37.79 -38.86 -19.38
N ILE A 219 38.54 -38.41 -18.38
CA ILE A 219 39.90 -38.90 -18.10
C ILE A 219 39.88 -40.36 -17.65
N LYS A 220 38.93 -40.77 -16.80
CA LYS A 220 38.79 -42.17 -16.34
C LYS A 220 38.41 -43.12 -17.47
N ASN A 221 37.53 -42.69 -18.41
CA ASN A 221 37.08 -43.53 -19.52
C ASN A 221 38.12 -43.66 -20.65
N ASN A 222 39.15 -42.82 -20.69
CA ASN A 222 40.22 -42.90 -21.70
C ASN A 222 41.50 -43.56 -21.16
N SER A 223 41.48 -44.10 -19.93
CA SER A 223 42.62 -44.80 -19.28
C SER A 223 42.43 -46.31 -19.18
N GLU A 224 41.41 -46.87 -19.81
CA GLU A 224 41.24 -48.32 -20.11
C GLU A 224 41.51 -48.58 -21.62
#